data_71596f250aeaa52afa4f1b36f7f60d9f
#
_entry.id   71596f250aeaa52afa4f1b36f7f60d9f
#
_cell.length_a   1.000
_cell.length_b   1.000
_cell.length_c   1.000
_cell.angle_alpha   90.00
_cell.angle_beta   90.00
_cell.angle_gamma   90.00
#
_symmetry.space_group_name_H-M   'P 1'
#
loop_
_entity.id
_entity.type
_entity.pdbx_description
1 polymer ?
#
loop_
_entity_poly.entity_id
_entity_poly.type
_entity_poly.pdbx_seq_one_letter_code
_entity_poly.pdbx_strand_id
1 'polypeptide(L)'
;MSGPGLARTYSMSVVGIEGHLVDVETYAGAGLVAFTLVGLLDTSVREARDRVRADFESCGLDVLDQRITVNLSPAGIPKSGSVFDLAIASSIALATGLVLPRAFEDSVIVGELALDGSIQPVRGVLPAVLSARSLGVRRVIVPSACAREAQLVSGIEVIAFEHLADMIAWAGGEAIKAPFQGHLGVRRRDCSAEDVSILDMADVRGQPEAVAAMEVAAAGGHHVFLLGEPGSGKTMLASRLPTILPDLDPDTALVTTSLHSVAGLVPTGTALVTRPPFQAPHHSVTMAALIGGGSRTLTPGAASLAHGGILFLDEAAEFAPSVLDSLREPLESGAVNLHRSGIHARYPASFQLVMASNPCPCGGRRGGRRCTCSSIARRRYMARLSGPLLDRMDIRIDVHTPTRADMAIGDSRDSATIRERVVVARERARHRLTDTPWHCNAQLPGAWIRRNSGIDADLVAQLDRLVDAGASSMRGIDRMLRLAWTLADLDGAPHPTIDHIVAAQQLRNGHDHDN
;
A
#
# COMPACT_ATOMS: atom_id res chain seq x y z
N MET A 1 51.44 14.54 -6.09
CA MET A 1 50.47 15.33 -5.31
C MET A 1 49.40 15.82 -6.30
N SER A 2 48.31 15.08 -6.45
CA SER A 2 47.18 15.51 -7.26
C SER A 2 46.56 16.75 -6.60
N GLY A 3 46.20 17.74 -7.41
CA GLY A 3 45.56 18.97 -6.93
C GLY A 3 44.18 18.65 -6.24
N PRO A 4 43.56 19.63 -5.61
CA PRO A 4 42.29 19.44 -4.90
C PRO A 4 41.24 18.86 -5.86
N GLY A 5 40.72 17.67 -5.53
CA GLY A 5 39.70 16.98 -6.31
C GLY A 5 38.28 17.40 -5.88
N LEU A 6 37.49 17.89 -6.85
CA LEU A 6 36.06 18.06 -6.69
C LEU A 6 35.34 16.99 -7.51
N ALA A 7 34.46 16.24 -6.89
CA ALA A 7 33.66 15.21 -7.56
C ALA A 7 32.18 15.29 -7.14
N ARG A 8 31.32 14.76 -7.99
CA ARG A 8 29.88 14.70 -7.75
C ARG A 8 29.34 13.33 -8.16
N THR A 9 28.51 12.77 -7.32
CA THR A 9 27.64 11.62 -7.61
C THR A 9 26.20 11.96 -7.25
N TYR A 10 25.27 11.10 -7.59
CA TYR A 10 23.86 11.32 -7.34
C TYR A 10 23.27 10.17 -6.54
N SER A 11 22.38 10.51 -5.62
CA SER A 11 21.58 9.55 -4.87
C SER A 11 20.11 9.96 -4.88
N MET A 12 19.26 9.19 -4.21
CA MET A 12 17.82 9.44 -4.17
C MET A 12 17.33 9.42 -2.73
N SER A 13 16.60 10.47 -2.33
CA SER A 13 15.84 10.52 -1.07
C SER A 13 14.38 10.22 -1.37
N VAL A 14 13.80 9.23 -0.72
CA VAL A 14 12.39 8.87 -0.91
C VAL A 14 11.55 9.46 0.22
N VAL A 15 10.54 10.25 -0.15
CA VAL A 15 9.55 10.85 0.77
C VAL A 15 8.17 10.42 0.29
N GLY A 16 7.45 9.69 1.12
CA GLY A 16 6.25 8.99 0.64
C GLY A 16 6.64 7.86 -0.31
N ILE A 17 6.19 7.92 -1.55
CA ILE A 17 6.64 7.07 -2.66
C ILE A 17 7.29 7.89 -3.78
N GLU A 18 7.65 9.14 -3.50
CA GLU A 18 8.30 10.03 -4.46
C GLU A 18 9.79 10.13 -4.14
N GLY A 19 10.64 9.90 -5.15
CA GLY A 19 12.08 10.05 -5.05
C GLY A 19 12.51 11.46 -5.43
N HIS A 20 13.40 12.03 -4.64
CA HIS A 20 14.00 13.34 -4.86
C HIS A 20 15.51 13.17 -5.07
N LEU A 21 16.02 13.73 -6.17
CA LEU A 21 17.44 13.66 -6.49
C LEU A 21 18.25 14.41 -5.42
N VAL A 22 19.35 13.77 -4.99
CA VAL A 22 20.32 14.32 -4.04
C VAL A 22 21.68 14.33 -4.68
N ASP A 23 22.27 15.52 -4.81
CA ASP A 23 23.65 15.69 -5.23
C ASP A 23 24.57 15.37 -4.04
N VAL A 24 25.55 14.53 -4.25
CA VAL A 24 26.61 14.20 -3.30
C VAL A 24 27.93 14.76 -3.83
N GLU A 25 28.32 15.92 -3.32
CA GLU A 25 29.51 16.64 -3.74
C GLU A 25 30.64 16.43 -2.75
N THR A 26 31.80 15.96 -3.21
CA THR A 26 32.98 15.74 -2.37
C THR A 26 34.11 16.65 -2.81
N TYR A 27 34.67 17.35 -1.83
CA TYR A 27 35.97 18.06 -1.96
C TYR A 27 37.02 17.31 -1.16
N ALA A 28 38.07 16.89 -1.85
CA ALA A 28 39.27 16.28 -1.27
C ALA A 28 40.48 17.22 -1.49
N GLY A 29 41.17 17.61 -0.44
CA GLY A 29 42.27 18.55 -0.51
C GLY A 29 43.29 18.42 0.60
N ALA A 30 44.43 19.10 0.45
CA ALA A 30 45.49 19.11 1.46
C ALA A 30 45.02 19.81 2.76
N GLY A 31 45.45 19.31 3.91
CA GLY A 31 45.17 19.87 5.21
C GLY A 31 45.20 18.84 6.33
N LEU A 32 44.78 19.25 7.54
CA LEU A 32 44.60 18.29 8.63
C LEU A 32 43.56 17.26 8.24
N VAL A 33 43.87 15.99 8.52
CA VAL A 33 42.93 14.87 8.29
C VAL A 33 41.62 15.15 8.96
N ALA A 34 40.58 15.30 8.15
CA ALA A 34 39.22 15.56 8.63
C ALA A 34 38.19 15.01 7.63
N PHE A 35 37.15 14.36 8.13
CA PHE A 35 36.01 13.95 7.33
C PHE A 35 34.73 14.64 7.84
N THR A 36 34.19 15.54 7.04
CA THR A 36 33.02 16.37 7.39
C THR A 36 31.88 16.13 6.43
N LEU A 37 30.68 15.87 6.96
CA LEU A 37 29.43 15.80 6.22
C LEU A 37 28.61 17.09 6.44
N VAL A 38 28.12 17.70 5.36
CA VAL A 38 27.35 18.95 5.36
C VAL A 38 26.00 18.73 4.69
N GLY A 39 24.95 19.39 5.19
CA GLY A 39 23.58 19.32 4.69
C GLY A 39 22.56 19.18 5.84
N LEU A 40 21.27 19.08 5.51
CA LEU A 40 20.22 18.78 6.49
C LEU A 40 20.19 17.26 6.74
N LEU A 41 21.08 16.78 7.59
CA LEU A 41 21.35 15.36 7.83
C LEU A 41 20.70 14.92 9.13
N ASP A 42 20.05 13.74 9.10
CA ASP A 42 19.66 13.06 10.35
C ASP A 42 20.87 12.37 11.03
N THR A 43 20.61 11.72 12.16
CA THR A 43 21.66 11.02 12.92
C THR A 43 22.26 9.87 12.11
N SER A 44 21.44 9.13 11.37
CA SER A 44 21.91 7.96 10.59
C SER A 44 22.85 8.35 9.45
N VAL A 45 22.57 9.48 8.77
CA VAL A 45 23.47 10.01 7.73
C VAL A 45 24.75 10.56 8.34
N ARG A 46 24.71 11.12 9.57
CA ARG A 46 25.95 11.53 10.26
C ARG A 46 26.84 10.37 10.62
N GLU A 47 26.26 9.23 10.98
CA GLU A 47 26.97 7.96 11.22
C GLU A 47 27.58 7.35 9.95
N ALA A 48 27.12 7.74 8.76
CA ALA A 48 27.71 7.32 7.48
C ALA A 48 29.22 7.62 7.41
N ARG A 49 29.69 8.70 8.08
CA ARG A 49 31.12 9.01 8.18
C ARG A 49 31.93 7.84 8.72
N ASP A 50 31.46 7.23 9.80
CA ASP A 50 32.18 6.18 10.49
C ASP A 50 32.08 4.85 9.73
N ARG A 51 30.93 4.58 9.10
CA ARG A 51 30.75 3.40 8.22
C ARG A 51 31.62 3.49 6.96
N VAL A 52 31.57 4.61 6.24
CA VAL A 52 32.38 4.81 5.02
C VAL A 52 33.88 4.74 5.33
N ARG A 53 34.32 5.27 6.49
CA ARG A 53 35.72 5.17 6.90
C ARG A 53 36.12 3.70 7.12
N ALA A 54 35.38 2.96 7.90
CA ALA A 54 35.66 1.56 8.18
C ALA A 54 35.67 0.71 6.90
N ASP A 55 34.77 1.04 5.96
CA ASP A 55 34.66 0.36 4.67
C ASP A 55 35.92 0.56 3.79
N PHE A 56 36.38 1.82 3.66
CA PHE A 56 37.62 2.07 2.93
C PHE A 56 38.81 1.36 3.57
N GLU A 57 38.93 1.43 4.90
CA GLU A 57 39.98 0.74 5.65
C GLU A 57 39.93 -0.79 5.43
N SER A 58 38.71 -1.39 5.47
CA SER A 58 38.53 -2.83 5.24
C SER A 58 38.85 -3.27 3.80
N CYS A 59 38.69 -2.37 2.85
CA CYS A 59 39.10 -2.57 1.45
C CYS A 59 40.59 -2.27 1.17
N GLY A 60 41.40 -1.95 2.20
CA GLY A 60 42.80 -1.63 2.06
C GLY A 60 43.05 -0.28 1.37
N LEU A 61 42.14 0.67 1.51
CA LEU A 61 42.14 1.95 0.81
C LEU A 61 42.42 3.11 1.79
N ASP A 62 43.62 3.69 1.75
CA ASP A 62 44.02 4.80 2.61
C ASP A 62 43.69 6.17 2.00
N VAL A 63 42.44 6.32 1.53
CA VAL A 63 41.99 7.54 0.83
C VAL A 63 41.57 8.66 1.77
N LEU A 64 41.42 8.39 3.06
CA LEU A 64 40.92 9.33 4.04
C LEU A 64 42.01 10.08 4.84
N ASP A 65 43.30 9.91 4.47
CA ASP A 65 44.42 10.60 5.10
C ASP A 65 44.59 12.06 4.63
N GLN A 66 43.48 12.68 4.22
CA GLN A 66 43.43 14.06 3.78
C GLN A 66 42.14 14.74 4.28
N ARG A 67 41.99 16.04 4.02
CA ARG A 67 40.79 16.76 4.36
C ARG A 67 39.66 16.43 3.35
N ILE A 68 38.59 15.78 3.79
CA ILE A 68 37.44 15.46 2.98
C ILE A 68 36.20 16.20 3.53
N THR A 69 35.50 16.87 2.63
CA THR A 69 34.22 17.50 2.91
C THR A 69 33.20 17.01 1.89
N VAL A 70 32.12 16.40 2.38
CA VAL A 70 31.00 15.93 1.55
C VAL A 70 29.75 16.74 1.85
N ASN A 71 29.14 17.30 0.82
CA ASN A 71 27.92 18.08 0.89
C ASN A 71 26.78 17.34 0.20
N LEU A 72 25.65 17.17 0.90
CA LEU A 72 24.43 16.59 0.34
C LEU A 72 23.41 17.71 0.09
N SER A 73 23.16 18.01 -1.19
CA SER A 73 22.24 19.08 -1.62
C SER A 73 21.03 18.53 -2.40
N PRO A 74 19.91 19.28 -2.49
CA PRO A 74 19.62 20.56 -1.83
C PRO A 74 19.27 20.42 -0.33
N ALA A 75 19.54 21.44 0.46
CA ALA A 75 19.27 21.41 1.91
C ALA A 75 17.80 21.27 2.28
N GLY A 76 16.88 21.65 1.38
CA GLY A 76 15.43 21.58 1.65
C GLY A 76 14.82 20.18 1.63
N ILE A 77 15.55 19.17 1.10
CA ILE A 77 15.08 17.78 1.06
C ILE A 77 15.62 17.03 2.28
N PRO A 78 14.78 16.32 3.04
CA PRO A 78 15.23 15.49 4.15
C PRO A 78 16.15 14.37 3.68
N LYS A 79 17.30 14.22 4.32
CA LYS A 79 18.22 13.10 4.13
C LYS A 79 18.16 12.24 5.38
N SER A 80 17.52 11.10 5.27
CA SER A 80 17.34 10.18 6.39
C SER A 80 17.72 8.75 5.99
N GLY A 81 18.29 8.04 6.96
CA GLY A 81 18.72 6.66 6.78
C GLY A 81 20.11 6.54 6.15
N SER A 82 20.54 5.30 5.93
CA SER A 82 21.86 4.92 5.47
C SER A 82 21.95 4.77 3.93
N VAL A 83 20.89 5.10 3.21
CA VAL A 83 20.78 4.93 1.74
C VAL A 83 21.86 5.70 0.95
N PHE A 84 22.46 6.72 1.55
CA PHE A 84 23.46 7.59 0.92
C PHE A 84 24.91 7.08 1.03
N ASP A 85 25.17 6.09 1.89
CA ASP A 85 26.53 5.63 2.21
C ASP A 85 27.32 5.27 0.96
N LEU A 86 26.72 4.47 0.07
CA LEU A 86 27.38 4.04 -1.17
C LEU A 86 27.66 5.21 -2.12
N ALA A 87 26.76 6.19 -2.21
CA ALA A 87 26.95 7.38 -3.03
C ALA A 87 28.05 8.29 -2.45
N ILE A 88 28.13 8.41 -1.12
CA ILE A 88 29.19 9.13 -0.43
C ILE A 88 30.55 8.47 -0.71
N ALA A 89 30.65 7.14 -0.53
CA ALA A 89 31.87 6.40 -0.85
C ALA A 89 32.29 6.56 -2.33
N SER A 90 31.33 6.47 -3.26
CA SER A 90 31.59 6.68 -4.69
C SER A 90 32.09 8.08 -5.00
N SER A 91 31.53 9.11 -4.38
CA SER A 91 31.94 10.50 -4.55
C SER A 91 33.34 10.75 -3.99
N ILE A 92 33.69 10.14 -2.85
CA ILE A 92 35.03 10.18 -2.28
C ILE A 92 36.05 9.47 -3.21
N ALA A 93 35.72 8.28 -3.69
CA ALA A 93 36.57 7.53 -4.61
C ALA A 93 36.90 8.32 -5.91
N LEU A 94 35.91 9.06 -6.45
CA LEU A 94 36.13 9.98 -7.58
C LEU A 94 37.01 11.15 -7.21
N ALA A 95 36.75 11.83 -6.08
CA ALA A 95 37.46 13.02 -5.65
C ALA A 95 38.95 12.75 -5.32
N THR A 96 39.24 11.53 -4.87
CA THR A 96 40.59 11.07 -4.55
C THR A 96 41.34 10.44 -5.75
N GLY A 97 40.65 10.27 -6.88
CA GLY A 97 41.22 9.66 -8.08
C GLY A 97 41.41 8.15 -7.98
N LEU A 98 40.76 7.50 -7.04
CA LEU A 98 40.80 6.04 -6.87
C LEU A 98 40.11 5.31 -8.02
N VAL A 99 39.13 5.93 -8.67
CA VAL A 99 38.36 5.37 -9.78
C VAL A 99 38.41 6.29 -11.00
N LEU A 100 37.97 5.77 -12.15
CA LEU A 100 37.97 6.55 -13.40
C LEU A 100 37.01 7.76 -13.30
N PRO A 101 37.33 8.92 -13.87
CA PRO A 101 36.57 10.16 -13.73
C PRO A 101 35.09 10.07 -14.16
N ARG A 102 34.76 9.14 -15.06
CA ARG A 102 33.39 8.96 -15.60
C ARG A 102 32.69 7.69 -15.12
N ALA A 103 33.26 7.02 -14.14
CA ALA A 103 32.75 5.72 -13.69
C ALA A 103 31.26 5.76 -13.30
N PHE A 104 30.80 6.84 -12.65
CA PHE A 104 29.45 7.01 -12.16
C PHE A 104 28.61 8.05 -12.92
N GLU A 105 29.06 8.43 -14.14
CA GLU A 105 28.34 9.38 -14.98
C GLU A 105 26.94 8.84 -15.31
N ASP A 106 25.92 9.72 -15.33
CA ASP A 106 24.50 9.37 -15.55
C ASP A 106 23.92 8.28 -14.62
N SER A 107 24.48 8.12 -13.41
CA SER A 107 24.08 7.09 -12.46
C SER A 107 23.50 7.68 -11.18
N VAL A 108 22.44 7.09 -10.68
CA VAL A 108 21.95 7.26 -9.30
C VAL A 108 22.41 6.06 -8.46
N ILE A 109 22.97 6.32 -7.30
CA ILE A 109 23.59 5.32 -6.43
C ILE A 109 22.83 5.28 -5.11
N VAL A 110 22.33 4.11 -4.72
CA VAL A 110 21.65 3.89 -3.45
C VAL A 110 22.19 2.62 -2.80
N GLY A 111 22.47 2.68 -1.50
CA GLY A 111 22.97 1.51 -0.76
C GLY A 111 23.50 1.92 0.60
N GLU A 112 23.39 1.01 1.55
CA GLU A 112 23.98 1.11 2.88
C GLU A 112 25.28 0.33 2.92
N LEU A 113 26.29 0.85 3.61
CA LEU A 113 27.56 0.16 3.83
C LEU A 113 27.61 -0.44 5.23
N ALA A 114 28.11 -1.68 5.33
CA ALA A 114 28.49 -2.28 6.59
C ALA A 114 30.00 -2.06 6.86
N LEU A 115 30.48 -2.33 8.05
CA LEU A 115 31.87 -2.03 8.42
C LEU A 115 32.93 -2.96 7.77
N ASP A 116 32.49 -3.98 7.04
CA ASP A 116 33.34 -4.99 6.39
C ASP A 116 33.42 -4.84 4.86
N GLY A 117 32.88 -3.76 4.31
CA GLY A 117 32.82 -3.51 2.87
C GLY A 117 31.60 -4.10 2.17
N SER A 118 30.75 -4.83 2.87
CA SER A 118 29.53 -5.38 2.28
C SER A 118 28.46 -4.31 2.09
N ILE A 119 27.74 -4.39 0.95
CA ILE A 119 26.67 -3.46 0.59
C ILE A 119 25.33 -4.07 1.05
N GLN A 120 24.68 -3.40 1.98
CA GLN A 120 23.43 -3.85 2.60
C GLN A 120 22.19 -3.35 1.86
N PRO A 121 21.09 -4.13 1.87
CA PRO A 121 19.84 -3.74 1.23
C PRO A 121 19.21 -2.52 1.93
N VAL A 122 18.62 -1.64 1.13
CA VAL A 122 17.90 -0.44 1.57
C VAL A 122 16.41 -0.53 1.21
N ARG A 123 15.59 0.24 1.91
CA ARG A 123 14.15 0.33 1.65
C ARG A 123 13.85 1.38 0.59
N GLY A 124 12.74 1.21 -0.15
CA GLY A 124 12.29 2.21 -1.11
C GLY A 124 13.11 2.24 -2.39
N VAL A 125 13.72 1.13 -2.77
CA VAL A 125 14.52 1.04 -4.02
C VAL A 125 13.61 1.23 -5.24
N LEU A 126 12.46 0.58 -5.29
CA LEU A 126 11.53 0.69 -6.42
C LEU A 126 11.10 2.14 -6.69
N PRO A 127 10.56 2.91 -5.72
CA PRO A 127 10.21 4.32 -5.94
C PRO A 127 11.42 5.20 -6.24
N ALA A 128 12.61 4.89 -5.70
CA ALA A 128 13.84 5.59 -6.04
C ALA A 128 14.20 5.41 -7.52
N VAL A 129 14.16 4.17 -8.02
CA VAL A 129 14.46 3.84 -9.43
C VAL A 129 13.41 4.40 -10.39
N LEU A 130 12.12 4.36 -10.03
CA LEU A 130 11.05 4.97 -10.81
C LEU A 130 11.26 6.48 -10.97
N SER A 131 11.61 7.15 -9.87
CA SER A 131 11.89 8.59 -9.91
C SER A 131 13.17 8.92 -10.69
N ALA A 132 14.23 8.12 -10.54
CA ALA A 132 15.46 8.25 -11.33
C ALA A 132 15.17 8.15 -12.83
N ARG A 133 14.38 7.15 -13.25
CA ARG A 133 13.95 7.00 -14.64
C ARG A 133 13.17 8.21 -15.15
N SER A 134 12.25 8.73 -14.37
CA SER A 134 11.42 9.90 -14.75
C SER A 134 12.25 11.18 -14.93
N LEU A 135 13.41 11.27 -14.25
CA LEU A 135 14.39 12.34 -14.40
C LEU A 135 15.36 12.13 -15.56
N GLY A 136 15.21 11.03 -16.33
CA GLY A 136 16.07 10.72 -17.47
C GLY A 136 17.44 10.11 -17.12
N VAL A 137 17.62 9.65 -15.89
CA VAL A 137 18.81 8.92 -15.46
C VAL A 137 18.90 7.60 -16.22
N ARG A 138 20.08 7.28 -16.73
CA ARG A 138 20.29 6.08 -17.57
C ARG A 138 20.58 4.83 -16.76
N ARG A 139 21.17 4.99 -15.57
CA ARG A 139 21.71 3.89 -14.78
C ARG A 139 21.41 4.05 -13.31
N VAL A 140 21.16 2.95 -12.63
CA VAL A 140 21.10 2.90 -11.17
C VAL A 140 22.08 1.85 -10.63
N ILE A 141 22.75 2.20 -9.55
CA ILE A 141 23.66 1.30 -8.82
C ILE A 141 23.00 1.00 -7.48
N VAL A 142 22.77 -0.30 -7.23
CA VAL A 142 22.00 -0.79 -6.09
C VAL A 142 22.68 -1.97 -5.41
N PRO A 143 22.34 -2.31 -4.15
CA PRO A 143 22.78 -3.56 -3.54
C PRO A 143 22.26 -4.77 -4.33
N SER A 144 23.03 -5.84 -4.45
CA SER A 144 22.64 -7.07 -5.16
C SER A 144 21.33 -7.66 -4.64
N ALA A 145 21.09 -7.57 -3.34
CA ALA A 145 19.84 -8.00 -2.73
C ALA A 145 18.59 -7.21 -3.21
N CYS A 146 18.81 -5.99 -3.75
CA CYS A 146 17.74 -5.13 -4.28
C CYS A 146 17.65 -5.16 -5.82
N ALA A 147 18.53 -5.90 -6.49
CA ALA A 147 18.61 -5.90 -7.97
C ALA A 147 17.30 -6.29 -8.65
N ARG A 148 16.63 -7.34 -8.16
CA ARG A 148 15.36 -7.81 -8.74
C ARG A 148 14.24 -6.78 -8.58
N GLU A 149 14.19 -6.09 -7.44
CA GLU A 149 13.24 -5.00 -7.23
C GLU A 149 13.51 -3.84 -8.19
N ALA A 150 14.75 -3.42 -8.34
CA ALA A 150 15.15 -2.36 -9.26
C ALA A 150 14.85 -2.71 -10.73
N GLN A 151 15.03 -3.98 -11.14
CA GLN A 151 14.76 -4.49 -12.48
C GLN A 151 13.26 -4.52 -12.85
N LEU A 152 12.33 -4.32 -11.89
CA LEU A 152 10.91 -4.13 -12.20
C LEU A 152 10.66 -2.85 -13.03
N VAL A 153 11.62 -1.91 -13.02
CA VAL A 153 11.52 -0.68 -13.79
C VAL A 153 12.22 -0.85 -15.13
N SER A 154 11.46 -0.93 -16.22
CA SER A 154 12.00 -1.00 -17.57
C SER A 154 12.60 0.35 -18.02
N GLY A 155 13.58 0.32 -18.94
CA GLY A 155 14.15 1.52 -19.56
C GLY A 155 15.22 2.24 -18.73
N ILE A 156 15.75 1.60 -17.70
CA ILE A 156 16.91 2.03 -16.93
C ILE A 156 17.87 0.85 -16.72
N GLU A 157 19.17 1.08 -16.83
CA GLU A 157 20.18 0.06 -16.58
C GLU A 157 20.38 -0.13 -15.08
N VAL A 158 20.32 -1.38 -14.60
CA VAL A 158 20.51 -1.73 -13.19
C VAL A 158 21.86 -2.43 -13.03
N ILE A 159 22.76 -1.83 -12.27
CA ILE A 159 24.03 -2.44 -11.88
C ILE A 159 23.97 -2.73 -10.37
N ALA A 160 24.39 -3.92 -9.99
CA ALA A 160 24.28 -4.37 -8.61
C ALA A 160 25.60 -4.93 -8.08
N PHE A 161 25.92 -4.59 -6.85
CA PHE A 161 27.11 -5.06 -6.15
C PHE A 161 26.78 -5.60 -4.77
N GLU A 162 27.58 -6.56 -4.30
CA GLU A 162 27.54 -7.11 -2.94
C GLU A 162 28.56 -6.46 -2.03
N HIS A 163 29.64 -5.91 -2.61
CA HIS A 163 30.79 -5.40 -1.87
C HIS A 163 31.36 -4.15 -2.53
N LEU A 164 31.83 -3.19 -1.71
CA LEU A 164 32.43 -1.93 -2.17
C LEU A 164 33.63 -2.18 -3.07
N ALA A 165 34.49 -3.17 -2.73
CA ALA A 165 35.67 -3.49 -3.56
C ALA A 165 35.31 -3.92 -4.99
N ASP A 166 34.22 -4.67 -5.17
CA ASP A 166 33.73 -5.08 -6.50
C ASP A 166 33.29 -3.86 -7.32
N MET A 167 32.60 -2.89 -6.67
CA MET A 167 32.18 -1.64 -7.30
C MET A 167 33.39 -0.76 -7.67
N ILE A 168 34.42 -0.64 -6.80
CA ILE A 168 35.63 0.09 -7.05
C ILE A 168 36.39 -0.55 -8.24
N ALA A 169 36.51 -1.87 -8.27
CA ALA A 169 37.14 -2.59 -9.38
C ALA A 169 36.39 -2.38 -10.71
N TRP A 170 35.08 -2.45 -10.69
CA TRP A 170 34.24 -2.12 -11.85
C TRP A 170 34.44 -0.69 -12.33
N ALA A 171 34.64 0.25 -11.41
CA ALA A 171 34.90 1.65 -11.70
C ALA A 171 36.34 1.94 -12.13
N GLY A 172 37.19 0.90 -12.29
CA GLY A 172 38.57 0.99 -12.78
C GLY A 172 39.60 1.28 -11.69
N GLY A 173 39.24 1.12 -10.41
CA GLY A 173 40.15 1.22 -9.28
C GLY A 173 40.68 -0.15 -8.83
N GLU A 174 41.62 -0.13 -7.89
CA GLU A 174 42.11 -1.32 -7.22
C GLU A 174 41.68 -1.33 -5.74
N ALA A 175 41.10 -2.40 -5.31
CA ALA A 175 40.66 -2.59 -3.91
C ALA A 175 40.80 -4.06 -3.50
N ILE A 176 41.09 -4.28 -2.25
CA ILE A 176 41.21 -5.63 -1.67
C ILE A 176 39.87 -6.02 -1.09
N LYS A 177 39.33 -7.16 -1.54
CA LYS A 177 38.17 -7.77 -0.89
C LYS A 177 38.69 -8.60 0.29
N ALA A 178 38.52 -8.08 1.50
CA ALA A 178 38.88 -8.83 2.70
C ALA A 178 38.12 -10.16 2.72
N PRO A 179 38.77 -11.28 3.08
CA PRO A 179 38.08 -12.56 3.20
C PRO A 179 37.04 -12.43 4.30
N PHE A 180 35.78 -12.53 3.92
CA PHE A 180 34.64 -12.41 4.81
C PHE A 180 34.64 -13.56 5.84
N GLN A 181 34.84 -13.23 7.11
CA GLN A 181 34.75 -14.19 8.21
C GLN A 181 33.31 -14.23 8.73
N GLY A 182 32.53 -15.16 8.17
CA GLY A 182 31.32 -15.65 8.81
C GLY A 182 30.06 -14.80 8.65
N HIS A 183 29.37 -14.94 7.57
CA HIS A 183 27.92 -14.85 7.63
C HIS A 183 27.41 -16.12 8.29
N LEU A 184 26.86 -15.99 9.48
CA LEU A 184 25.77 -16.86 9.84
C LEU A 184 24.74 -16.63 8.73
N GLY A 185 24.52 -17.64 7.89
CA GLY A 185 23.45 -17.66 6.89
C GLY A 185 22.10 -17.66 7.61
N VAL A 186 21.85 -16.60 8.37
CA VAL A 186 20.50 -16.22 8.76
C VAL A 186 19.86 -15.81 7.45
N ARG A 187 19.36 -16.81 6.71
CA ARG A 187 18.27 -16.55 5.79
C ARG A 187 17.29 -15.70 6.60
N ARG A 188 17.25 -14.37 6.35
CA ARG A 188 16.04 -13.63 6.68
C ARG A 188 14.97 -14.57 6.20
N ARG A 189 14.11 -15.02 7.11
CA ARG A 189 12.95 -15.80 6.72
C ARG A 189 12.39 -15.02 5.54
N ASP A 190 12.61 -15.57 4.35
CA ASP A 190 11.68 -15.29 3.31
C ASP A 190 10.35 -15.47 4.02
N CYS A 191 9.53 -14.43 4.09
CA CYS A 191 8.12 -14.65 4.23
C CYS A 191 7.80 -15.40 2.93
N SER A 192 8.23 -16.67 2.91
CA SER A 192 7.81 -17.63 1.93
C SER A 192 6.31 -17.42 1.91
N ALA A 193 5.77 -17.45 0.74
CA ALA A 193 4.35 -17.69 0.51
C ALA A 193 4.02 -19.07 1.13
N GLU A 194 4.31 -19.19 2.45
CA GLU A 194 3.96 -20.31 3.31
C GLU A 194 2.47 -20.21 3.47
N ASP A 195 1.83 -21.19 2.84
CA ASP A 195 0.42 -21.50 3.01
C ASP A 195 -0.50 -20.28 2.94
N VAL A 196 -0.60 -19.68 1.77
CA VAL A 196 -1.91 -19.29 1.30
C VAL A 196 -2.66 -20.62 1.24
N SER A 197 -3.15 -21.10 2.40
CA SER A 197 -4.23 -22.05 2.44
C SER A 197 -5.16 -21.57 1.35
N ILE A 198 -5.44 -22.39 0.36
CA ILE A 198 -6.21 -22.00 -0.81
C ILE A 198 -7.60 -21.70 -0.28
N LEU A 199 -7.77 -20.46 0.24
CA LEU A 199 -9.06 -19.99 0.72
C LEU A 199 -9.97 -19.94 -0.48
N ASP A 200 -11.14 -20.57 -0.35
CA ASP A 200 -12.11 -20.62 -1.42
C ASP A 200 -13.49 -20.18 -0.91
N MET A 201 -14.26 -19.47 -1.75
CA MET A 201 -15.65 -19.11 -1.42
C MET A 201 -16.53 -20.35 -1.24
N ALA A 202 -16.18 -21.48 -1.84
CA ALA A 202 -16.85 -22.75 -1.64
C ALA A 202 -16.84 -23.24 -0.19
N ASP A 203 -15.91 -22.77 0.63
CA ASP A 203 -15.89 -23.07 2.08
C ASP A 203 -17.03 -22.38 2.83
N VAL A 204 -17.61 -21.29 2.27
CA VAL A 204 -18.73 -20.55 2.86
C VAL A 204 -20.04 -21.26 2.54
N ARG A 205 -20.47 -22.13 3.44
CA ARG A 205 -21.68 -22.93 3.25
C ARG A 205 -22.86 -22.34 3.99
N GLY A 206 -24.05 -22.45 3.38
CA GLY A 206 -25.31 -22.04 4.00
C GLY A 206 -25.51 -20.52 4.11
N GLN A 207 -24.77 -19.73 3.31
CA GLN A 207 -24.86 -18.27 3.28
C GLN A 207 -24.84 -17.71 1.86
N PRO A 208 -25.69 -18.17 0.95
CA PRO A 208 -25.66 -17.79 -0.46
C PRO A 208 -25.85 -16.29 -0.68
N GLU A 209 -26.67 -15.64 0.13
CA GLU A 209 -26.93 -14.18 0.06
C GLU A 209 -25.67 -13.38 0.43
N ALA A 210 -24.95 -13.80 1.47
CA ALA A 210 -23.71 -13.15 1.86
C ALA A 210 -22.61 -13.32 0.76
N VAL A 211 -22.51 -14.51 0.17
CA VAL A 211 -21.59 -14.76 -0.95
C VAL A 211 -21.96 -13.91 -2.17
N ALA A 212 -23.27 -13.81 -2.52
CA ALA A 212 -23.72 -12.96 -3.61
C ALA A 212 -23.43 -11.48 -3.35
N ALA A 213 -23.62 -11.00 -2.13
CA ALA A 213 -23.28 -9.62 -1.78
C ALA A 213 -21.76 -9.36 -1.84
N MET A 214 -20.90 -10.34 -1.48
CA MET A 214 -19.45 -10.23 -1.66
C MET A 214 -19.06 -10.23 -3.14
N GLU A 215 -19.74 -10.96 -4.02
CA GLU A 215 -19.57 -10.90 -5.46
C GLU A 215 -19.87 -9.50 -6.01
N VAL A 216 -21.00 -8.89 -5.61
CA VAL A 216 -21.34 -7.50 -5.97
C VAL A 216 -20.29 -6.52 -5.44
N ALA A 217 -19.84 -6.70 -4.19
CA ALA A 217 -18.80 -5.89 -3.60
C ALA A 217 -17.49 -5.97 -4.40
N ALA A 218 -17.09 -7.17 -4.81
CA ALA A 218 -15.91 -7.41 -5.64
C ALA A 218 -16.04 -6.79 -7.03
N ALA A 219 -17.20 -6.94 -7.67
CA ALA A 219 -17.43 -6.43 -9.02
C ALA A 219 -17.40 -4.89 -9.08
N GLY A 220 -18.03 -4.21 -8.11
CA GLY A 220 -18.13 -2.75 -8.11
C GLY A 220 -17.06 -2.02 -7.31
N GLY A 221 -16.26 -2.73 -6.48
CA GLY A 221 -15.32 -2.11 -5.54
C GLY A 221 -16.00 -1.48 -4.32
N HIS A 222 -17.19 -1.97 -3.96
CA HIS A 222 -18.02 -1.40 -2.90
C HIS A 222 -17.52 -1.70 -1.50
N HIS A 223 -17.61 -0.74 -0.59
CA HIS A 223 -17.34 -0.93 0.83
C HIS A 223 -18.45 -1.74 1.50
N VAL A 224 -18.06 -2.66 2.39
CA VAL A 224 -18.96 -3.64 3.00
C VAL A 224 -18.96 -3.52 4.52
N PHE A 225 -20.15 -3.55 5.11
CA PHE A 225 -20.34 -3.70 6.54
C PHE A 225 -21.03 -5.02 6.86
N LEU A 226 -20.34 -5.90 7.58
CA LEU A 226 -20.82 -7.21 8.02
C LEU A 226 -21.29 -7.11 9.47
N LEU A 227 -22.56 -7.28 9.71
CA LEU A 227 -23.13 -7.32 11.04
C LEU A 227 -23.56 -8.75 11.37
N GLY A 228 -23.16 -9.29 12.51
CA GLY A 228 -23.55 -10.65 12.87
C GLY A 228 -22.99 -11.08 14.20
N GLU A 229 -23.52 -12.18 14.72
CA GLU A 229 -23.08 -12.75 15.99
C GLU A 229 -21.64 -13.30 15.91
N PRO A 230 -20.94 -13.47 17.04
CA PRO A 230 -19.68 -14.19 17.07
C PRO A 230 -19.83 -15.59 16.47
N GLY A 231 -18.87 -15.98 15.62
CA GLY A 231 -18.90 -17.28 14.95
C GLY A 231 -19.86 -17.39 13.76
N SER A 232 -20.49 -16.29 13.32
CA SER A 232 -21.36 -16.30 12.13
C SER A 232 -20.61 -16.38 10.79
N GLY A 233 -19.28 -16.31 10.78
CA GLY A 233 -18.48 -16.42 9.54
C GLY A 233 -18.04 -15.10 8.92
N LYS A 234 -18.19 -13.94 9.58
CA LYS A 234 -17.81 -12.62 9.07
C LYS A 234 -16.34 -12.55 8.60
N THR A 235 -15.43 -12.98 9.47
CA THR A 235 -13.99 -13.03 9.17
C THR A 235 -13.68 -14.00 8.03
N MET A 236 -14.41 -15.12 7.96
CA MET A 236 -14.32 -16.11 6.89
C MET A 236 -14.71 -15.53 5.53
N LEU A 237 -15.81 -14.79 5.47
CA LEU A 237 -16.24 -14.07 4.26
C LEU A 237 -15.21 -13.01 3.83
N ALA A 238 -14.78 -12.16 4.77
CA ALA A 238 -13.84 -11.09 4.47
C ALA A 238 -12.48 -11.62 3.97
N SER A 239 -11.94 -12.68 4.59
CA SER A 239 -10.65 -13.26 4.20
C SER A 239 -10.67 -13.93 2.81
N ARG A 240 -11.84 -14.27 2.30
CA ARG A 240 -12.02 -14.87 0.96
C ARG A 240 -12.30 -13.84 -0.13
N LEU A 241 -12.61 -12.60 0.20
CA LEU A 241 -12.83 -11.55 -0.79
C LEU A 241 -11.63 -11.37 -1.76
N PRO A 242 -10.36 -11.43 -1.33
CA PRO A 242 -9.22 -11.36 -2.26
C PRO A 242 -9.22 -12.45 -3.33
N THR A 243 -9.80 -13.64 -3.06
CA THR A 243 -9.79 -14.77 -4.00
C THR A 243 -10.69 -14.56 -5.20
N ILE A 244 -11.68 -13.69 -5.09
CA ILE A 244 -12.63 -13.35 -6.15
C ILE A 244 -12.34 -12.00 -6.83
N LEU A 245 -11.33 -11.26 -6.36
CA LEU A 245 -10.88 -10.02 -7.02
C LEU A 245 -10.00 -10.34 -8.22
N PRO A 246 -10.05 -9.53 -9.30
CA PRO A 246 -9.06 -9.59 -10.38
C PRO A 246 -7.68 -9.19 -9.88
N ASP A 247 -6.65 -9.57 -10.64
CA ASP A 247 -5.31 -9.07 -10.39
C ASP A 247 -5.25 -7.55 -10.59
N LEU A 248 -4.30 -6.90 -9.93
CA LEU A 248 -4.09 -5.47 -10.06
C LEU A 248 -3.63 -5.14 -11.47
N ASP A 249 -4.09 -4.02 -12.01
CA ASP A 249 -3.52 -3.48 -13.23
C ASP A 249 -2.06 -3.06 -13.01
N PRO A 250 -1.24 -2.96 -14.07
CA PRO A 250 0.19 -2.72 -13.94
C PRO A 250 0.55 -1.46 -13.15
N ASP A 251 -0.20 -0.37 -13.32
CA ASP A 251 0.08 0.90 -12.63
C ASP A 251 -0.24 0.80 -11.13
N THR A 252 -1.40 0.23 -10.79
CA THR A 252 -1.77 -0.03 -9.39
C THR A 252 -0.79 -1.03 -8.73
N ALA A 253 -0.36 -2.08 -9.45
CA ALA A 253 0.61 -3.05 -8.96
C ALA A 253 1.97 -2.38 -8.64
N LEU A 254 2.41 -1.45 -9.51
CA LEU A 254 3.64 -0.71 -9.32
C LEU A 254 3.59 0.22 -8.09
N VAL A 255 2.48 0.95 -7.92
CA VAL A 255 2.25 1.80 -6.75
C VAL A 255 2.18 0.97 -5.46
N THR A 256 1.45 -0.14 -5.47
CA THR A 256 1.33 -1.06 -4.33
C THR A 256 2.68 -1.65 -3.95
N THR A 257 3.47 -2.10 -4.93
CA THR A 257 4.81 -2.63 -4.69
C THR A 257 5.74 -1.53 -4.14
N SER A 258 5.62 -0.29 -4.61
CA SER A 258 6.39 0.86 -4.09
C SER A 258 6.07 1.16 -2.63
N LEU A 259 4.79 1.08 -2.23
CA LEU A 259 4.38 1.22 -0.83
C LEU A 259 4.96 0.12 0.05
N HIS A 260 4.93 -1.12 -0.43
CA HIS A 260 5.52 -2.26 0.27
C HIS A 260 7.06 -2.16 0.34
N SER A 261 7.71 -1.63 -0.70
CA SER A 261 9.15 -1.36 -0.73
C SER A 261 9.56 -0.37 0.38
N VAL A 262 8.88 0.78 0.47
CA VAL A 262 9.13 1.78 1.52
C VAL A 262 8.89 1.20 2.91
N ALA A 263 7.89 0.33 3.07
CA ALA A 263 7.62 -0.37 4.33
C ALA A 263 8.65 -1.47 4.65
N GLY A 264 9.48 -1.87 3.68
CA GLY A 264 10.42 -2.98 3.83
C GLY A 264 9.76 -4.36 3.84
N LEU A 265 8.62 -4.48 3.16
CA LEU A 265 7.80 -5.69 3.08
C LEU A 265 7.97 -6.45 1.75
N VAL A 266 8.76 -5.93 0.82
CA VAL A 266 9.07 -6.64 -0.43
C VAL A 266 10.05 -7.76 -0.13
N PRO A 267 9.68 -9.04 -0.36
CA PRO A 267 10.59 -10.16 -0.17
C PRO A 267 11.76 -10.09 -1.16
N THR A 268 12.94 -10.52 -0.73
CA THR A 268 14.10 -10.68 -1.63
C THR A 268 13.75 -11.65 -2.75
N GLY A 269 13.72 -11.17 -3.98
CA GLY A 269 13.42 -12.00 -5.15
C GLY A 269 12.04 -11.81 -5.76
N THR A 270 11.30 -10.79 -5.38
CA THR A 270 9.88 -10.59 -5.70
C THR A 270 9.66 -10.00 -7.09
N ALA A 271 8.61 -10.51 -7.74
CA ALA A 271 7.88 -9.85 -8.82
C ALA A 271 6.97 -8.73 -8.25
N LEU A 272 6.33 -7.97 -9.12
CA LEU A 272 5.27 -7.01 -8.73
C LEU A 272 4.21 -7.69 -7.87
N VAL A 273 3.68 -6.96 -6.90
CA VAL A 273 2.48 -7.36 -6.16
C VAL A 273 1.29 -7.26 -7.11
N THR A 274 0.93 -8.37 -7.74
CA THR A 274 -0.19 -8.44 -8.71
C THR A 274 -1.50 -8.81 -8.05
N ARG A 275 -1.47 -9.53 -6.93
CA ARG A 275 -2.70 -9.86 -6.19
C ARG A 275 -3.08 -8.72 -5.24
N PRO A 276 -4.37 -8.38 -5.14
CA PRO A 276 -4.86 -7.38 -4.20
C PRO A 276 -4.42 -7.70 -2.76
N PRO A 277 -3.70 -6.80 -2.06
CA PRO A 277 -3.28 -7.04 -0.69
C PRO A 277 -4.48 -7.08 0.27
N PHE A 278 -4.34 -7.87 1.33
CA PHE A 278 -5.32 -7.96 2.42
C PHE A 278 -4.66 -7.51 3.73
N GLN A 279 -5.13 -6.40 4.28
CA GLN A 279 -4.64 -5.86 5.54
C GLN A 279 -5.73 -5.97 6.61
N ALA A 280 -5.44 -6.66 7.70
CA ALA A 280 -6.37 -6.89 8.80
C ALA A 280 -5.73 -6.46 10.13
N PRO A 281 -5.60 -5.14 10.41
CA PRO A 281 -5.04 -4.67 11.67
C PRO A 281 -5.94 -5.03 12.85
N HIS A 282 -5.32 -5.42 13.96
CA HIS A 282 -6.04 -5.71 15.19
C HIS A 282 -6.74 -4.45 15.74
N HIS A 283 -7.87 -4.57 16.42
CA HIS A 283 -8.65 -3.43 16.94
C HIS A 283 -7.88 -2.53 17.93
N SER A 284 -6.81 -3.03 18.57
CA SER A 284 -5.93 -2.24 19.44
C SER A 284 -4.89 -1.40 18.69
N VAL A 285 -4.92 -1.38 17.36
CA VAL A 285 -3.98 -0.63 16.53
C VAL A 285 -3.99 0.87 16.85
N THR A 286 -2.82 1.49 16.83
CA THR A 286 -2.71 2.95 16.95
C THR A 286 -3.05 3.67 15.64
N MET A 287 -3.41 4.96 15.72
CA MET A 287 -3.63 5.78 14.53
C MET A 287 -2.41 5.77 13.59
N ALA A 288 -1.20 5.85 14.14
CA ALA A 288 0.03 5.80 13.35
C ALA A 288 0.24 4.47 12.62
N ALA A 289 -0.15 3.34 13.22
CA ALA A 289 -0.06 2.05 12.56
C ALA A 289 -1.16 1.85 11.51
N LEU A 290 -2.34 2.49 11.67
CA LEU A 290 -3.42 2.40 10.69
C LEU A 290 -3.21 3.32 9.49
N ILE A 291 -2.91 4.59 9.73
CA ILE A 291 -2.79 5.62 8.68
C ILE A 291 -1.35 5.78 8.22
N GLY A 292 -0.41 5.66 9.12
CA GLY A 292 0.99 5.94 8.91
C GLY A 292 1.51 7.00 9.86
N GLY A 293 2.82 7.12 9.91
CA GLY A 293 3.50 8.03 10.81
C GLY A 293 4.92 7.56 11.10
N GLY A 294 5.53 8.17 12.06
CA GLY A 294 6.89 7.83 12.51
C GLY A 294 7.55 9.00 13.21
N SER A 295 8.50 8.74 14.07
CA SER A 295 9.21 9.80 14.80
C SER A 295 10.39 10.36 14.01
N ARG A 296 11.10 9.54 13.27
CA ARG A 296 12.27 9.88 12.44
C ARG A 296 11.97 9.81 10.95
N THR A 297 11.42 8.72 10.50
CA THR A 297 11.00 8.47 9.12
C THR A 297 9.49 8.30 9.08
N LEU A 298 8.84 8.92 8.10
CA LEU A 298 7.42 8.68 7.85
C LEU A 298 7.28 7.34 7.13
N THR A 299 6.45 6.45 7.66
CA THR A 299 6.16 5.14 7.07
C THR A 299 4.68 5.00 6.77
N PRO A 300 4.30 4.29 5.69
CA PRO A 300 2.91 4.03 5.38
C PRO A 300 2.28 3.13 6.46
N GLY A 301 0.99 3.37 6.77
CA GLY A 301 0.20 2.51 7.63
C GLY A 301 -0.58 1.46 6.87
N ALA A 302 -1.38 0.65 7.61
CA ALA A 302 -2.18 -0.44 7.04
C ALA A 302 -3.13 0.04 5.92
N ALA A 303 -3.67 1.25 6.01
CA ALA A 303 -4.52 1.84 4.97
C ALA A 303 -3.79 1.99 3.64
N SER A 304 -2.54 2.47 3.64
CA SER A 304 -1.73 2.58 2.43
C SER A 304 -1.20 1.23 1.96
N LEU A 305 -0.86 0.32 2.88
CA LEU A 305 -0.44 -1.04 2.54
C LEU A 305 -1.57 -1.88 1.93
N ALA A 306 -2.84 -1.49 2.14
CA ALA A 306 -4.01 -2.07 1.52
C ALA A 306 -4.32 -1.47 0.12
N HIS A 307 -3.48 -0.58 -0.42
CA HIS A 307 -3.73 0.07 -1.70
C HIS A 307 -3.97 -0.95 -2.82
N GLY A 308 -5.02 -0.73 -3.62
CA GLY A 308 -5.46 -1.67 -4.66
C GLY A 308 -6.15 -2.93 -4.14
N GLY A 309 -6.22 -3.12 -2.82
CA GLY A 309 -6.77 -4.31 -2.18
C GLY A 309 -7.80 -4.01 -1.10
N ILE A 310 -7.71 -4.71 0.01
CA ILE A 310 -8.73 -4.74 1.06
C ILE A 310 -8.13 -4.31 2.40
N LEU A 311 -8.79 -3.36 3.05
CA LEU A 311 -8.60 -3.07 4.47
C LEU A 311 -9.77 -3.71 5.24
N PHE A 312 -9.48 -4.71 6.05
CA PHE A 312 -10.46 -5.41 6.87
C PHE A 312 -10.35 -4.99 8.33
N LEU A 313 -11.43 -4.49 8.91
CA LEU A 313 -11.54 -4.13 10.32
C LEU A 313 -12.48 -5.10 11.01
N ASP A 314 -11.91 -6.13 11.63
CA ASP A 314 -12.71 -7.04 12.45
C ASP A 314 -13.00 -6.40 13.81
N GLU A 315 -14.16 -6.74 14.39
CA GLU A 315 -14.61 -6.14 15.64
C GLU A 315 -14.59 -4.59 15.59
N ALA A 316 -15.05 -4.01 14.48
CA ALA A 316 -14.92 -2.58 14.20
C ALA A 316 -15.41 -1.66 15.34
N ALA A 317 -16.45 -2.06 16.10
CA ALA A 317 -16.93 -1.31 17.26
C ALA A 317 -15.98 -1.35 18.47
N GLU A 318 -14.92 -2.16 18.46
CA GLU A 318 -13.90 -2.21 19.52
C GLU A 318 -12.73 -1.24 19.26
N PHE A 319 -12.55 -0.78 18.03
CA PHE A 319 -11.55 0.24 17.73
C PHE A 319 -11.82 1.56 18.48
N ALA A 320 -10.78 2.29 18.80
CA ALA A 320 -10.92 3.65 19.29
C ALA A 320 -11.61 4.53 18.22
N PRO A 321 -12.66 5.30 18.55
CA PRO A 321 -13.39 6.10 17.57
C PRO A 321 -12.49 7.07 16.76
N SER A 322 -11.47 7.65 17.38
CA SER A 322 -10.50 8.54 16.72
C SER A 322 -9.66 7.81 15.66
N VAL A 323 -9.39 6.52 15.85
CA VAL A 323 -8.67 5.67 14.89
C VAL A 323 -9.56 5.40 13.68
N LEU A 324 -10.84 5.07 13.89
CA LEU A 324 -11.81 4.89 12.80
C LEU A 324 -12.06 6.17 12.02
N ASP A 325 -12.20 7.31 12.72
CA ASP A 325 -12.44 8.61 12.08
C ASP A 325 -11.27 9.05 11.20
N SER A 326 -10.05 8.59 11.49
CA SER A 326 -8.88 8.89 10.67
C SER A 326 -8.94 8.27 9.25
N LEU A 327 -9.79 7.25 9.04
CA LEU A 327 -10.02 6.66 7.71
C LEU A 327 -10.90 7.51 6.79
N ARG A 328 -11.55 8.57 7.32
CA ARG A 328 -12.46 9.41 6.52
C ARG A 328 -11.76 10.10 5.37
N GLU A 329 -10.56 10.62 5.61
CA GLU A 329 -9.75 11.27 4.58
C GLU A 329 -9.33 10.30 3.46
N PRO A 330 -8.66 9.16 3.75
CA PRO A 330 -8.27 8.23 2.69
C PRO A 330 -9.47 7.63 1.92
N LEU A 331 -10.62 7.43 2.56
CA LEU A 331 -11.84 6.97 1.89
C LEU A 331 -12.43 8.03 0.91
N GLU A 332 -12.11 9.31 1.09
CA GLU A 332 -12.55 10.38 0.19
C GLU A 332 -11.51 10.72 -0.87
N SER A 333 -10.25 10.84 -0.47
CA SER A 333 -9.16 11.32 -1.33
C SER A 333 -8.36 10.20 -2.01
N GLY A 334 -8.50 8.95 -1.57
CA GLY A 334 -7.69 7.82 -2.01
C GLY A 334 -6.22 7.91 -1.57
N ALA A 335 -5.90 8.79 -0.62
CA ALA A 335 -4.54 8.99 -0.14
C ALA A 335 -4.51 9.40 1.33
N VAL A 336 -3.40 9.15 1.97
CA VAL A 336 -3.05 9.64 3.31
C VAL A 336 -2.00 10.74 3.17
N ASN A 337 -2.26 11.90 3.75
CA ASN A 337 -1.31 13.01 3.81
C ASN A 337 -0.74 13.12 5.22
N LEU A 338 0.56 12.95 5.35
CA LEU A 338 1.28 13.06 6.63
C LEU A 338 2.13 14.33 6.63
N HIS A 339 1.87 15.19 7.61
CA HIS A 339 2.64 16.42 7.84
C HIS A 339 3.40 16.32 9.15
N ARG A 340 4.71 16.40 9.12
CA ARG A 340 5.53 16.37 10.33
C ARG A 340 6.84 17.13 10.17
N SER A 341 7.13 18.04 11.12
CA SER A 341 8.43 18.73 11.23
C SER A 341 8.94 19.29 9.89
N GLY A 342 8.05 19.88 9.08
CA GLY A 342 8.39 20.41 7.76
C GLY A 342 8.46 19.39 6.63
N ILE A 343 8.24 18.10 6.91
CA ILE A 343 8.16 17.05 5.90
C ILE A 343 6.68 16.80 5.58
N HIS A 344 6.36 16.78 4.30
CA HIS A 344 5.06 16.38 3.78
C HIS A 344 5.22 15.11 2.96
N ALA A 345 4.57 14.02 3.38
CA ALA A 345 4.56 12.76 2.65
C ALA A 345 3.13 12.40 2.27
N ARG A 346 2.91 12.06 1.00
CA ARG A 346 1.65 11.55 0.49
C ARG A 346 1.78 10.07 0.17
N TYR A 347 0.91 9.25 0.76
CA TYR A 347 0.83 7.82 0.49
C TYR A 347 -0.49 7.48 -0.16
N PRO A 348 -0.52 6.89 -1.37
CA PRO A 348 -1.72 6.34 -1.96
C PRO A 348 -2.39 5.33 -1.01
N ALA A 349 -3.72 5.41 -0.88
CA ALA A 349 -4.51 4.59 0.02
C ALA A 349 -5.92 4.36 -0.55
N SER A 350 -5.98 3.91 -1.81
CA SER A 350 -7.22 3.51 -2.45
C SER A 350 -7.46 2.03 -2.18
N PHE A 351 -8.35 1.72 -1.25
CA PHE A 351 -8.66 0.35 -0.81
C PHE A 351 -10.15 0.13 -0.72
N GLN A 352 -10.58 -1.12 -0.79
CA GLN A 352 -11.93 -1.53 -0.45
C GLN A 352 -12.02 -1.76 1.06
N LEU A 353 -12.88 -1.01 1.77
CA LEU A 353 -13.08 -1.18 3.20
C LEU A 353 -14.11 -2.27 3.47
N VAL A 354 -13.72 -3.26 4.29
CA VAL A 354 -14.63 -4.25 4.85
C VAL A 354 -14.59 -4.10 6.37
N MET A 355 -15.73 -3.84 6.99
CA MET A 355 -15.86 -3.79 8.44
C MET A 355 -16.75 -4.90 8.93
N ALA A 356 -16.38 -5.54 10.02
CA ALA A 356 -17.22 -6.52 10.70
C ALA A 356 -17.49 -6.09 12.14
N SER A 357 -18.71 -6.25 12.61
CA SER A 357 -19.10 -5.95 13.99
C SER A 357 -20.09 -6.96 14.54
N ASN A 358 -20.07 -7.09 15.86
CA ASN A 358 -21.15 -7.75 16.57
C ASN A 358 -22.30 -6.75 16.80
N PRO A 359 -23.56 -7.22 16.94
CA PRO A 359 -24.71 -6.34 17.18
C PRO A 359 -24.73 -5.74 18.58
N CYS A 360 -23.94 -6.28 19.52
CA CYS A 360 -23.84 -5.81 20.89
C CYS A 360 -22.53 -6.29 21.55
N PRO A 361 -22.10 -5.67 22.66
CA PRO A 361 -20.84 -6.02 23.32
C PRO A 361 -20.79 -7.43 23.92
N CYS A 362 -21.94 -8.04 24.25
CA CYS A 362 -21.98 -9.39 24.82
C CYS A 362 -21.91 -10.49 23.75
N GLY A 363 -22.09 -10.16 22.47
CA GLY A 363 -22.17 -11.13 21.38
C GLY A 363 -23.32 -12.15 21.50
N GLY A 364 -24.25 -11.95 22.42
CA GLY A 364 -25.33 -12.91 22.72
C GLY A 364 -26.38 -13.02 21.61
N ARG A 365 -26.85 -14.23 21.39
CA ARG A 365 -27.71 -14.66 20.30
C ARG A 365 -29.20 -14.33 20.55
N ARG A 366 -29.91 -13.80 19.55
CA ARG A 366 -31.36 -13.96 19.48
C ARG A 366 -31.65 -15.45 19.24
N GLY A 367 -31.97 -16.22 20.28
CA GLY A 367 -32.37 -17.64 20.13
C GLY A 367 -31.45 -18.70 20.76
N GLY A 368 -30.25 -18.33 21.27
CA GLY A 368 -29.37 -19.23 22.01
C GLY A 368 -29.07 -18.73 23.43
N ARG A 369 -27.84 -18.28 23.74
CA ARG A 369 -27.62 -17.47 24.95
C ARG A 369 -28.25 -16.11 24.72
N ARG A 370 -29.33 -15.80 25.42
CA ARG A 370 -30.08 -14.54 25.28
C ARG A 370 -29.14 -13.36 25.52
N CYS A 371 -29.10 -12.43 24.56
CA CYS A 371 -28.47 -11.14 24.77
C CYS A 371 -29.07 -10.46 26.01
N THR A 372 -28.23 -10.16 26.99
CA THR A 372 -28.64 -9.49 28.26
C THR A 372 -28.42 -7.98 28.18
N CYS A 373 -27.89 -7.46 27.07
CA CYS A 373 -27.64 -6.03 26.89
C CYS A 373 -28.95 -5.24 26.78
N SER A 374 -29.05 -4.16 27.56
CA SER A 374 -30.13 -3.19 27.41
C SER A 374 -30.08 -2.54 26.00
N SER A 375 -31.22 -2.01 25.56
CA SER A 375 -31.27 -1.25 24.28
C SER A 375 -30.33 -0.05 24.28
N ILE A 376 -30.10 0.58 25.44
CA ILE A 376 -29.15 1.68 25.61
C ILE A 376 -27.71 1.18 25.41
N ALA A 377 -27.34 0.03 25.99
CA ALA A 377 -26.00 -0.54 25.83
C ALA A 377 -25.74 -0.92 24.38
N ARG A 378 -26.69 -1.50 23.66
CA ARG A 378 -26.60 -1.80 22.23
C ARG A 378 -26.42 -0.54 21.38
N ARG A 379 -27.24 0.48 21.58
CA ARG A 379 -27.13 1.77 20.90
C ARG A 379 -25.79 2.43 21.16
N ARG A 380 -25.33 2.45 22.42
CA ARG A 380 -24.02 3.01 22.78
C ARG A 380 -22.86 2.26 22.15
N TYR A 381 -22.97 0.93 22.01
CA TYR A 381 -21.96 0.10 21.36
C TYR A 381 -21.88 0.42 19.86
N MET A 382 -23.01 0.41 19.16
CA MET A 382 -23.04 0.73 17.73
C MET A 382 -22.69 2.20 17.43
N ALA A 383 -23.01 3.12 18.36
CA ALA A 383 -22.64 4.53 18.24
C ALA A 383 -21.12 4.81 18.30
N ARG A 384 -20.29 3.81 18.63
CA ARG A 384 -18.82 3.90 18.49
C ARG A 384 -18.40 3.92 17.03
N LEU A 385 -19.21 3.35 16.15
CA LEU A 385 -19.06 3.49 14.69
C LEU A 385 -19.70 4.83 14.28
N SER A 386 -18.88 5.79 13.87
CA SER A 386 -19.39 7.11 13.52
C SER A 386 -20.35 7.04 12.32
N GLY A 387 -21.44 7.83 12.38
CA GLY A 387 -22.39 7.95 11.28
C GLY A 387 -21.72 8.23 9.93
N PRO A 388 -20.78 9.22 9.87
CA PRO A 388 -20.03 9.50 8.64
C PRO A 388 -19.21 8.33 8.08
N LEU A 389 -18.74 7.41 8.91
CA LEU A 389 -18.04 6.20 8.43
C LEU A 389 -19.04 5.17 7.90
N LEU A 390 -20.12 4.92 8.64
CA LEU A 390 -21.20 4.03 8.21
C LEU A 390 -21.89 4.54 6.93
N ASP A 391 -21.96 5.84 6.78
CA ASP A 391 -22.46 6.45 5.54
C ASP A 391 -21.59 6.15 4.31
N ARG A 392 -20.36 5.70 4.48
CA ARG A 392 -19.48 5.30 3.37
C ARG A 392 -19.61 3.83 3.01
N MET A 393 -20.31 3.05 3.81
CA MET A 393 -20.58 1.65 3.48
C MET A 393 -21.70 1.58 2.45
N ASP A 394 -21.41 0.96 1.30
CA ASP A 394 -22.37 0.80 0.23
C ASP A 394 -23.29 -0.41 0.47
N ILE A 395 -22.71 -1.50 0.99
CA ILE A 395 -23.37 -2.78 1.23
C ILE A 395 -23.39 -3.06 2.73
N ARG A 396 -24.55 -3.48 3.25
CA ARG A 396 -24.72 -3.97 4.60
C ARG A 396 -25.27 -5.38 4.57
N ILE A 397 -24.61 -6.28 5.27
CA ILE A 397 -24.97 -7.71 5.29
C ILE A 397 -25.16 -8.14 6.74
N ASP A 398 -26.34 -8.69 7.03
CA ASP A 398 -26.60 -9.39 8.28
C ASP A 398 -26.16 -10.86 8.12
N VAL A 399 -25.01 -11.17 8.72
CA VAL A 399 -24.41 -12.51 8.63
C VAL A 399 -24.96 -13.39 9.74
N HIS A 400 -25.81 -14.34 9.37
CA HIS A 400 -26.41 -15.29 10.29
C HIS A 400 -25.56 -16.56 10.42
N THR A 401 -25.61 -17.20 11.60
CA THR A 401 -25.00 -18.52 11.75
C THR A 401 -25.84 -19.53 10.98
N PRO A 402 -25.26 -20.25 9.99
CA PRO A 402 -26.02 -21.19 9.18
C PRO A 402 -26.54 -22.35 10.03
N THR A 403 -27.78 -22.77 9.75
CA THR A 403 -28.36 -23.97 10.34
C THR A 403 -27.89 -25.22 9.62
N ARG A 404 -28.18 -26.41 10.19
CA ARG A 404 -27.89 -27.67 9.49
C ARG A 404 -28.66 -27.80 8.17
N ALA A 405 -29.86 -27.22 8.10
CA ALA A 405 -30.64 -27.20 6.86
C ALA A 405 -29.99 -26.32 5.80
N ASP A 406 -29.51 -25.12 6.16
CA ASP A 406 -28.81 -24.21 5.25
C ASP A 406 -27.52 -24.84 4.72
N MET A 407 -26.78 -25.57 5.57
CA MET A 407 -25.57 -26.30 5.15
C MET A 407 -25.86 -27.50 4.22
N ALA A 408 -27.08 -28.06 4.26
CA ALA A 408 -27.48 -29.17 3.40
C ALA A 408 -27.94 -28.69 2.02
N ILE A 409 -28.34 -27.45 1.87
CA ILE A 409 -28.66 -26.79 0.60
C ILE A 409 -27.32 -26.41 -0.06
N GLY A 410 -26.59 -27.41 -0.53
CA GLY A 410 -25.22 -27.27 -0.97
C GLY A 410 -25.10 -26.69 -2.38
N ASP A 411 -25.09 -25.36 -2.49
CA ASP A 411 -24.60 -24.71 -3.72
C ASP A 411 -23.70 -23.51 -3.34
N SER A 412 -22.50 -23.82 -2.85
CA SER A 412 -21.47 -22.81 -2.67
C SER A 412 -20.62 -22.72 -3.94
N ARG A 413 -20.78 -21.62 -4.68
CA ARG A 413 -19.96 -21.35 -5.86
C ARG A 413 -18.50 -21.17 -5.43
N ASP A 414 -17.57 -21.75 -6.19
CA ASP A 414 -16.15 -21.62 -5.97
C ASP A 414 -15.63 -20.21 -6.32
N SER A 415 -14.48 -19.87 -5.77
CA SER A 415 -13.85 -18.58 -6.02
C SER A 415 -13.53 -18.34 -7.49
N ALA A 416 -13.18 -19.38 -8.25
CA ALA A 416 -12.83 -19.26 -9.67
C ALA A 416 -14.03 -18.82 -10.50
N THR A 417 -15.18 -19.48 -10.32
CA THR A 417 -16.44 -19.15 -11.01
C THR A 417 -16.90 -17.72 -10.67
N ILE A 418 -16.84 -17.32 -9.39
CA ILE A 418 -17.21 -15.96 -8.99
C ILE A 418 -16.23 -14.95 -9.59
N ARG A 419 -14.92 -15.22 -9.54
CA ARG A 419 -13.88 -14.33 -10.10
C ARG A 419 -14.07 -14.09 -11.59
N GLU A 420 -14.39 -15.12 -12.38
CA GLU A 420 -14.67 -14.96 -13.80
C GLU A 420 -15.80 -13.96 -14.06
N ARG A 421 -16.91 -14.07 -13.32
CA ARG A 421 -18.02 -13.13 -13.41
C ARG A 421 -17.64 -11.71 -12.99
N VAL A 422 -16.87 -11.58 -11.90
CA VAL A 422 -16.36 -10.30 -11.41
C VAL A 422 -15.45 -9.64 -12.45
N VAL A 423 -14.55 -10.40 -13.09
CA VAL A 423 -13.68 -9.89 -14.15
C VAL A 423 -14.50 -9.34 -15.31
N VAL A 424 -15.47 -10.10 -15.80
CA VAL A 424 -16.35 -9.68 -16.90
C VAL A 424 -17.15 -8.41 -16.54
N ALA A 425 -17.71 -8.35 -15.33
CA ALA A 425 -18.44 -7.16 -14.86
C ALA A 425 -17.53 -5.92 -14.77
N ARG A 426 -16.30 -6.08 -14.26
CA ARG A 426 -15.32 -4.98 -14.21
C ARG A 426 -14.85 -4.54 -15.60
N GLU A 427 -14.73 -5.44 -16.55
CA GLU A 427 -14.41 -5.11 -17.94
C GLU A 427 -15.52 -4.26 -18.59
N ARG A 428 -16.80 -4.63 -18.36
CA ARG A 428 -17.94 -3.84 -18.81
C ARG A 428 -17.93 -2.44 -18.20
N ALA A 429 -17.72 -2.33 -16.90
CA ALA A 429 -17.59 -1.06 -16.21
C ALA A 429 -16.42 -0.23 -16.77
N ARG A 430 -15.24 -0.83 -16.97
CA ARG A 430 -14.06 -0.16 -17.53
C ARG A 430 -14.30 0.34 -18.94
N HIS A 431 -14.93 -0.47 -19.81
CA HIS A 431 -15.28 -0.07 -21.15
C HIS A 431 -16.22 1.15 -21.17
N ARG A 432 -17.24 1.16 -20.31
CA ARG A 432 -18.16 2.29 -20.15
C ARG A 432 -17.45 3.54 -19.63
N LEU A 433 -16.41 3.40 -18.82
CA LEU A 433 -15.70 4.48 -18.13
C LEU A 433 -14.39 4.88 -18.81
N THR A 434 -14.10 4.42 -20.03
CA THR A 434 -12.83 4.59 -20.75
C THR A 434 -12.35 6.05 -20.78
N ASP A 435 -13.27 7.02 -20.97
CA ASP A 435 -12.94 8.44 -21.06
C ASP A 435 -13.05 9.18 -19.71
N THR A 436 -13.00 8.44 -18.61
CA THR A 436 -13.11 8.99 -17.26
C THR A 436 -11.93 8.57 -16.38
N PRO A 437 -11.68 9.26 -15.28
CA PRO A 437 -10.61 8.85 -14.35
C PRO A 437 -11.02 7.72 -13.41
N TRP A 438 -12.21 7.12 -13.55
CA TRP A 438 -12.74 6.09 -12.67
C TRP A 438 -12.64 4.72 -13.31
N HIS A 439 -12.38 3.70 -12.48
CA HIS A 439 -12.15 2.33 -12.92
C HIS A 439 -13.21 1.34 -12.42
N CYS A 440 -14.05 1.74 -11.46
CA CYS A 440 -15.14 0.92 -10.93
C CYS A 440 -16.33 1.77 -10.49
N ASN A 441 -17.49 1.13 -10.35
CA ASN A 441 -18.75 1.82 -10.07
C ASN A 441 -18.76 2.55 -8.71
N ALA A 442 -18.09 2.03 -7.69
CA ALA A 442 -18.01 2.67 -6.37
C ALA A 442 -17.34 4.05 -6.41
N GLN A 443 -16.47 4.32 -7.38
CA GLN A 443 -15.75 5.59 -7.53
C GLN A 443 -16.59 6.69 -8.19
N LEU A 444 -17.73 6.36 -8.81
CA LEU A 444 -18.50 7.31 -9.60
C LEU A 444 -19.09 8.45 -8.74
N PRO A 445 -18.87 9.72 -9.11
CA PRO A 445 -19.55 10.83 -8.45
C PRO A 445 -21.06 10.79 -8.69
N GLY A 446 -21.85 11.15 -7.66
CA GLY A 446 -23.31 11.16 -7.75
C GLY A 446 -23.84 12.02 -8.90
N ALA A 447 -23.24 13.19 -9.13
CA ALA A 447 -23.64 14.06 -10.24
C ALA A 447 -23.39 13.44 -11.63
N TRP A 448 -22.33 12.63 -11.76
CA TRP A 448 -22.05 11.93 -13.02
C TRP A 448 -23.01 10.77 -13.23
N ILE A 449 -23.22 9.94 -12.20
CA ILE A 449 -24.06 8.74 -12.32
C ILE A 449 -25.53 9.12 -12.62
N ARG A 450 -26.05 10.18 -12.02
CA ARG A 450 -27.42 10.67 -12.32
C ARG A 450 -27.57 11.15 -13.76
N ARG A 451 -26.54 11.77 -14.35
CA ARG A 451 -26.58 12.24 -15.74
C ARG A 451 -26.37 11.13 -16.77
N ASN A 452 -25.62 10.09 -16.41
CA ASN A 452 -25.20 9.04 -17.32
C ASN A 452 -25.77 7.66 -16.93
N SER A 453 -26.82 7.65 -16.10
CA SER A 453 -27.39 6.41 -15.59
C SER A 453 -28.04 5.54 -16.68
N GLY A 454 -28.46 6.14 -17.79
CA GLY A 454 -29.30 5.45 -18.80
C GLY A 454 -30.63 4.95 -18.23
N ILE A 455 -30.97 5.35 -17.00
CA ILE A 455 -32.19 4.99 -16.29
C ILE A 455 -33.31 5.86 -16.84
N ASP A 456 -34.49 5.27 -16.99
CA ASP A 456 -35.70 5.97 -17.41
C ASP A 456 -35.96 7.20 -16.52
N ALA A 457 -36.34 8.32 -17.15
CA ALA A 457 -36.61 9.57 -16.46
C ALA A 457 -37.73 9.44 -15.39
N ASP A 458 -38.70 8.56 -15.61
CA ASP A 458 -39.77 8.27 -14.65
C ASP A 458 -39.23 7.60 -13.38
N LEU A 459 -38.23 6.73 -13.54
CA LEU A 459 -37.60 6.06 -12.40
C LEU A 459 -36.72 7.03 -11.61
N VAL A 460 -35.99 7.91 -12.29
CA VAL A 460 -35.24 9.00 -11.63
C VAL A 460 -36.18 9.88 -10.81
N ALA A 461 -37.34 10.27 -11.39
CA ALA A 461 -38.35 11.04 -10.69
C ALA A 461 -38.99 10.30 -9.49
N GLN A 462 -39.03 8.95 -9.51
CA GLN A 462 -39.45 8.16 -8.35
C GLN A 462 -38.39 8.19 -7.24
N LEU A 463 -37.11 8.09 -7.59
CA LEU A 463 -36.00 8.17 -6.64
C LEU A 463 -35.93 9.56 -5.99
N ASP A 464 -36.17 10.63 -6.75
CA ASP A 464 -36.20 12.00 -6.22
C ASP A 464 -37.37 12.17 -5.23
N ARG A 465 -38.52 11.57 -5.51
CA ARG A 465 -39.67 11.56 -4.55
C ARG A 465 -39.33 10.87 -3.22
N LEU A 466 -38.48 9.85 -3.20
CA LEU A 466 -38.01 9.22 -1.96
C LEU A 466 -37.14 10.17 -1.12
N VAL A 467 -36.41 11.08 -1.78
CA VAL A 467 -35.65 12.14 -1.07
C VAL A 467 -36.60 13.17 -0.48
N ASP A 468 -37.55 13.66 -1.29
CA ASP A 468 -38.52 14.66 -0.86
C ASP A 468 -39.40 14.17 0.30
N ALA A 469 -39.69 12.86 0.32
CA ALA A 469 -40.41 12.20 1.41
C ALA A 469 -39.53 11.95 2.65
N GLY A 470 -38.22 12.27 2.61
CA GLY A 470 -37.29 12.00 3.71
C GLY A 470 -36.96 10.53 3.92
N ALA A 471 -37.38 9.65 2.99
CA ALA A 471 -37.13 8.20 3.08
C ALA A 471 -35.69 7.82 2.70
N SER A 472 -34.98 8.69 1.98
CA SER A 472 -33.57 8.51 1.64
C SER A 472 -32.86 9.86 1.52
N SER A 473 -31.54 9.86 1.67
CA SER A 473 -30.69 11.02 1.38
C SER A 473 -30.19 10.99 -0.08
N MET A 474 -29.84 12.15 -0.67
CA MET A 474 -29.21 12.21 -2.00
C MET A 474 -27.99 11.31 -2.11
N ARG A 475 -27.14 11.28 -1.08
CA ARG A 475 -25.98 10.36 -1.01
C ARG A 475 -26.43 8.90 -1.00
N GLY A 476 -27.58 8.62 -0.38
CA GLY A 476 -28.19 7.29 -0.36
C GLY A 476 -28.56 6.81 -1.75
N ILE A 477 -29.20 7.68 -2.53
CA ILE A 477 -29.57 7.39 -3.93
C ILE A 477 -28.32 7.20 -4.78
N ASP A 478 -27.34 8.07 -4.69
CA ASP A 478 -26.10 7.95 -5.46
C ASP A 478 -25.45 6.57 -5.28
N ARG A 479 -25.43 6.04 -4.04
CA ARG A 479 -24.88 4.70 -3.77
C ARG A 479 -25.75 3.58 -4.31
N MET A 480 -27.05 3.71 -4.15
CA MET A 480 -28.00 2.75 -4.71
C MET A 480 -27.83 2.66 -6.23
N LEU A 481 -27.64 3.79 -6.93
CA LEU A 481 -27.37 3.82 -8.37
C LEU A 481 -26.03 3.18 -8.73
N ARG A 482 -24.98 3.37 -7.91
CA ARG A 482 -23.68 2.67 -8.10
C ARG A 482 -23.84 1.16 -7.99
N LEU A 483 -24.57 0.68 -6.99
CA LEU A 483 -24.87 -0.73 -6.80
C LEU A 483 -25.72 -1.28 -7.92
N ALA A 484 -26.76 -0.56 -8.37
CA ALA A 484 -27.62 -0.96 -9.48
C ALA A 484 -26.82 -1.10 -10.79
N TRP A 485 -25.86 -0.22 -11.06
CA TRP A 485 -24.92 -0.38 -12.18
C TRP A 485 -24.03 -1.61 -12.04
N THR A 486 -23.57 -1.91 -10.84
CA THR A 486 -22.76 -3.12 -10.62
C THR A 486 -23.56 -4.40 -10.85
N LEU A 487 -24.81 -4.43 -10.42
CA LEU A 487 -25.74 -5.53 -10.69
C LEU A 487 -26.01 -5.67 -12.19
N ALA A 488 -26.26 -4.56 -12.90
CA ALA A 488 -26.43 -4.57 -14.34
C ALA A 488 -25.18 -5.08 -15.08
N ASP A 489 -23.97 -4.69 -14.63
CA ASP A 489 -22.71 -5.19 -15.19
C ASP A 489 -22.55 -6.72 -14.96
N LEU A 490 -22.94 -7.24 -13.80
CA LEU A 490 -22.93 -8.68 -13.50
C LEU A 490 -23.91 -9.46 -14.37
N ASP A 491 -25.09 -8.91 -14.63
CA ASP A 491 -26.14 -9.53 -15.45
C ASP A 491 -25.94 -9.29 -16.96
N GLY A 492 -25.01 -8.42 -17.35
CA GLY A 492 -24.75 -8.06 -18.75
C GLY A 492 -25.82 -7.18 -19.36
N ALA A 493 -26.58 -6.47 -18.52
CA ALA A 493 -27.58 -5.53 -18.97
C ALA A 493 -26.93 -4.20 -19.40
N PRO A 494 -27.43 -3.55 -20.46
CA PRO A 494 -26.86 -2.28 -20.95
C PRO A 494 -27.10 -1.12 -20.01
N HIS A 495 -28.15 -1.17 -19.20
CA HIS A 495 -28.53 -0.16 -18.20
C HIS A 495 -29.16 -0.82 -16.98
N PRO A 496 -29.12 -0.17 -15.79
CA PRO A 496 -29.83 -0.64 -14.62
C PRO A 496 -31.35 -0.67 -14.85
N THR A 497 -31.99 -1.76 -14.44
CA THR A 497 -33.45 -1.93 -14.43
C THR A 497 -34.01 -1.64 -13.03
N ILE A 498 -35.35 -1.64 -12.91
CA ILE A 498 -36.01 -1.49 -11.62
C ILE A 498 -35.64 -2.64 -10.65
N ASP A 499 -35.46 -3.86 -11.16
CA ASP A 499 -35.06 -5.01 -10.34
C ASP A 499 -33.65 -4.80 -9.76
N HIS A 500 -32.71 -4.26 -10.55
CA HIS A 500 -31.39 -3.90 -10.06
C HIS A 500 -31.44 -2.83 -8.96
N ILE A 501 -32.37 -1.87 -9.04
CA ILE A 501 -32.54 -0.83 -8.02
C ILE A 501 -33.12 -1.42 -6.74
N VAL A 502 -34.11 -2.29 -6.85
CA VAL A 502 -34.70 -2.98 -5.70
C VAL A 502 -33.66 -3.87 -5.00
N ALA A 503 -32.89 -4.64 -5.76
CA ALA A 503 -31.80 -5.44 -5.21
C ALA A 503 -30.70 -4.58 -4.57
N ALA A 504 -30.34 -3.45 -5.18
CA ALA A 504 -29.39 -2.47 -4.63
C ALA A 504 -29.90 -1.88 -3.31
N GLN A 505 -31.21 -1.61 -3.19
CA GLN A 505 -31.82 -1.12 -1.95
C GLN A 505 -31.76 -2.18 -0.85
N GLN A 506 -32.00 -3.45 -1.17
CA GLN A 506 -31.90 -4.56 -0.22
C GLN A 506 -30.46 -4.73 0.30
N LEU A 507 -29.45 -4.70 -0.59
CA LEU A 507 -28.04 -4.78 -0.22
C LEU A 507 -27.60 -3.59 0.66
N ARG A 508 -28.26 -2.45 0.53
CA ARG A 508 -27.92 -1.25 1.28
C ARG A 508 -28.54 -1.23 2.68
N ASN A 509 -29.80 -1.65 2.80
CA ASN A 509 -30.53 -1.55 4.06
C ASN A 509 -30.22 -2.72 5.01
N GLY A 510 -29.65 -3.81 4.50
CA GLY A 510 -29.67 -5.09 5.21
C GLY A 510 -31.11 -5.64 5.30
N HIS A 511 -31.26 -6.78 5.90
CA HIS A 511 -32.60 -7.28 6.24
C HIS A 511 -33.01 -6.59 7.55
N ASP A 512 -33.55 -5.35 7.44
CA ASP A 512 -34.23 -4.71 8.58
C ASP A 512 -35.46 -5.54 8.99
N HIS A 513 -35.24 -6.47 9.90
CA HIS A 513 -36.29 -7.17 10.64
C HIS A 513 -36.60 -6.44 11.95
N ASP A 514 -36.61 -5.11 11.99
CA ASP A 514 -37.12 -4.31 13.08
C ASP A 514 -38.21 -3.36 12.56
N ASN A 515 -39.41 -3.89 12.46
CA ASN A 515 -40.67 -3.22 12.74
C ASN A 515 -41.47 -4.06 13.74
#